data_57ffef12654f97f1ff0e91ec4a414efa
#
_entry.id   57ffef12654f97f1ff0e91ec4a414efa
#
_cell.length_a   1.000
_cell.length_b   1.000
_cell.length_c   1.000
_cell.angle_alpha   90.00
_cell.angle_beta   90.00
_cell.angle_gamma   90.00
#
_symmetry.space_group_name_H-M   'P 1'
#
loop_
_entity.id
_entity.type
_entity.pdbx_description
1 polymer ?
#
loop_
_entity_poly.entity_id
_entity_poly.type
_entity_poly.pdbx_seq_one_letter_code
_entity_poly.pdbx_strand_id
1 'polypeptide(L)'
;MDEFERDRLRREGMTRDRDLIISQNQFATILDKTKGIIGVCVGPFKTSLAGTDQPVRYDEEKREFIECDIVLAIKQFPVARDGSYLVLENPARDDRHPKQGASGMEELDYGRKVNIRGPVTFPLWADQIAKVIPGHNLKSNEYLLVRVYNEDEAIKNWTEAVIKPQSSPVNIEEKEDKEEKGEEKDNVEKKEQKEVDKPAKPDLTTGKQLIIKGTEVSFYIPPTGIEVLPEIDGNFVRRAVTLERLEYCILLDEDGNKRYVKGPAVVFPEPTETFIIENTSKKFRAIELNEISGIYVKVIADYEDEDGKGHKVGDELFITGKDRMIYYPREEHAIVKYGDQEKHFAVAIPVGEARYVLHRLTGEIKLEKGPNMFLPDPRTEVIVRRVLDPKVTAIWFPGNEEAIEYNRRLMDLTRNKRAEEFVTERDAFRGLSESIKASYSTDIGGLKAATPQEKFAGDVMER
;
A
#
# COMPACT_ATOMS: atom_id res chain seq x y z
N MET A 1 -4.06 43.92 9.78
CA MET A 1 -4.35 45.06 10.69
C MET A 1 -4.14 46.34 9.90
N ASP A 2 -5.24 47.06 9.66
CA ASP A 2 -5.28 48.25 8.80
C ASP A 2 -4.48 49.40 9.44
N GLU A 3 -3.90 50.24 8.60
CA GLU A 3 -3.17 51.45 9.00
C GLU A 3 -4.03 52.39 9.89
N PHE A 4 -5.32 52.36 9.70
CA PHE A 4 -6.33 53.05 10.51
C PHE A 4 -6.44 52.52 11.96
N GLU A 5 -6.24 51.26 12.16
CA GLU A 5 -6.29 50.65 13.47
C GLU A 5 -4.98 50.89 14.26
N ARG A 6 -3.87 51.01 13.57
CA ARG A 6 -2.58 51.46 14.15
C ARG A 6 -2.60 52.91 14.62
N ASP A 7 -3.21 53.80 13.83
CA ASP A 7 -3.36 55.19 14.17
C ASP A 7 -4.35 55.45 15.31
N ARG A 8 -5.38 54.60 15.43
CA ARG A 8 -6.31 54.61 16.55
C ARG A 8 -5.67 54.20 17.87
N LEU A 9 -4.87 53.16 17.86
CA LEU A 9 -4.10 52.70 19.02
C LEU A 9 -3.01 53.71 19.45
N ARG A 10 -2.42 54.44 18.51
CA ARG A 10 -1.51 55.56 18.77
C ARG A 10 -2.24 56.74 19.45
N ARG A 11 -3.45 57.02 19.09
CA ARG A 11 -4.25 58.15 19.65
C ARG A 11 -4.80 57.83 21.03
N GLU A 12 -5.04 56.60 21.38
CA GLU A 12 -5.58 56.19 22.67
C GLU A 12 -4.51 56.12 23.79
N GLY A 13 -3.23 56.42 23.51
CA GLY A 13 -2.17 56.53 24.53
C GLY A 13 -1.82 55.23 25.27
N MET A 14 -2.23 54.08 24.70
CA MET A 14 -2.15 52.79 25.39
C MET A 14 -0.79 52.12 25.30
N THR A 15 0.08 52.49 24.35
CA THR A 15 1.44 51.95 24.28
C THR A 15 2.43 52.99 23.74
N ARG A 16 3.51 53.22 24.49
CA ARG A 16 4.70 53.83 23.89
C ARG A 16 5.22 52.82 22.86
N ASP A 17 5.63 53.29 21.70
CA ASP A 17 6.11 52.44 20.57
C ASP A 17 7.17 51.39 20.94
N ARG A 18 7.71 51.44 22.16
CA ARG A 18 8.76 50.53 22.65
C ARG A 18 8.44 49.81 23.96
N ASP A 19 7.23 49.93 24.49
CA ASP A 19 6.85 49.22 25.71
C ASP A 19 6.42 47.77 25.37
N LEU A 20 7.22 46.80 25.85
CA LEU A 20 6.93 45.37 25.77
C LEU A 20 6.13 44.94 26.99
N ILE A 21 4.86 44.57 26.79
CA ILE A 21 3.97 44.06 27.83
C ILE A 21 3.61 42.63 27.47
N ILE A 22 4.06 41.67 28.28
CA ILE A 22 3.83 40.24 28.09
C ILE A 22 2.91 39.73 29.18
N SER A 23 1.77 39.17 28.80
CA SER A 23 0.81 38.58 29.71
C SER A 23 1.26 37.21 30.21
N GLN A 24 0.52 36.64 31.16
CA GLN A 24 0.75 35.27 31.63
C GLN A 24 0.67 34.28 30.46
N ASN A 25 1.54 33.25 30.46
CA ASN A 25 1.64 32.19 29.43
C ASN A 25 2.04 32.73 28.04
N GLN A 26 2.70 33.90 27.99
CA GLN A 26 3.26 34.46 26.77
C GLN A 26 4.78 34.70 26.94
N PHE A 27 5.48 34.68 25.83
CA PHE A 27 6.89 35.02 25.75
C PHE A 27 7.17 35.81 24.47
N ALA A 28 8.26 36.54 24.43
CA ALA A 28 8.71 37.26 23.25
C ALA A 28 10.20 37.08 23.04
N THR A 29 10.64 37.07 21.79
CA THR A 29 12.05 36.99 21.39
C THR A 29 12.54 38.37 20.98
N ILE A 30 13.64 38.82 21.58
CA ILE A 30 14.25 40.16 21.39
C ILE A 30 15.70 40.01 21.00
N LEU A 31 16.10 40.62 19.89
CA LEU A 31 17.47 40.71 19.42
C LEU A 31 18.13 41.94 20.03
N ASP A 32 19.17 41.76 20.85
CA ASP A 32 20.09 42.82 21.27
C ASP A 32 21.11 43.04 20.13
N LYS A 33 20.92 44.11 19.35
CA LYS A 33 21.82 44.45 18.23
C LYS A 33 23.23 44.80 18.67
N THR A 34 23.43 45.17 19.93
CA THR A 34 24.75 45.50 20.46
C THR A 34 25.60 44.26 20.69
N LYS A 35 24.95 43.20 21.18
CA LYS A 35 25.62 41.92 21.49
C LYS A 35 25.45 40.88 20.41
N GLY A 36 24.48 41.07 19.49
CA GLY A 36 24.12 40.09 18.50
C GLY A 36 23.46 38.83 19.10
N ILE A 37 22.82 38.94 20.26
CA ILE A 37 22.23 37.85 21.02
C ILE A 37 20.71 38.00 21.02
N ILE A 38 20.01 36.87 20.80
CA ILE A 38 18.55 36.82 20.90
C ILE A 38 18.18 36.31 22.28
N GLY A 39 17.60 37.21 23.09
CA GLY A 39 17.07 36.90 24.42
C GLY A 39 15.59 36.59 24.40
N VAL A 40 15.10 35.97 25.46
CA VAL A 40 13.68 35.62 25.64
C VAL A 40 13.13 36.37 26.87
N CYS A 41 12.03 37.08 26.67
CA CYS A 41 11.27 37.73 27.74
C CYS A 41 9.99 36.89 28.02
N VAL A 42 9.77 36.49 29.27
CA VAL A 42 8.69 35.63 29.69
C VAL A 42 7.71 36.37 30.61
N GLY A 43 6.43 36.32 30.30
CA GLY A 43 5.37 36.95 31.08
C GLY A 43 4.97 36.20 32.37
N PRO A 44 4.31 36.91 33.31
CA PRO A 44 3.93 38.30 33.23
C PRO A 44 5.15 39.24 33.41
N PHE A 45 5.40 40.10 32.44
CA PHE A 45 6.57 40.98 32.44
C PHE A 45 6.29 42.27 31.66
N LYS A 46 6.80 43.40 32.17
CA LYS A 46 6.72 44.69 31.50
C LYS A 46 8.10 45.32 31.47
N THR A 47 8.55 45.76 30.31
CA THR A 47 9.78 46.48 30.13
C THR A 47 9.66 47.46 28.95
N SER A 48 10.52 48.47 28.91
CA SER A 48 10.67 49.31 27.73
C SER A 48 11.96 48.92 27.02
N LEU A 49 11.83 48.61 25.72
CA LEU A 49 12.95 48.15 24.88
C LEU A 49 13.96 49.29 24.65
N ALA A 50 15.24 49.00 24.80
CA ALA A 50 16.31 49.93 24.48
C ALA A 50 16.35 50.23 22.95
N GLY A 51 17.03 51.31 22.56
CA GLY A 51 17.17 51.67 21.14
C GLY A 51 17.83 50.62 20.27
N THR A 52 18.59 49.73 20.88
CA THR A 52 19.31 48.61 20.26
C THR A 52 18.55 47.29 20.26
N ASP A 53 17.45 47.22 21.01
CA ASP A 53 16.65 46.02 21.15
C ASP A 53 15.61 45.98 20.05
N GLN A 54 15.59 44.89 19.28
CA GLN A 54 14.71 44.69 18.17
C GLN A 54 13.85 43.44 18.39
N PRO A 55 12.49 43.53 18.36
CA PRO A 55 11.64 42.37 18.37
C PRO A 55 11.85 41.50 17.12
N VAL A 56 11.96 40.18 17.31
CA VAL A 56 12.21 39.22 16.24
C VAL A 56 11.25 38.05 16.33
N ARG A 57 10.96 37.45 15.20
CA ARG A 57 10.16 36.24 15.08
C ARG A 57 10.92 35.22 14.26
N TYR A 58 10.93 33.96 14.69
CA TYR A 58 11.45 32.85 13.91
C TYR A 58 10.54 32.56 12.73
N ASP A 59 11.10 32.52 11.53
CA ASP A 59 10.46 32.09 10.30
C ASP A 59 10.87 30.64 10.01
N GLU A 60 9.89 29.70 10.03
CA GLU A 60 10.12 28.27 9.83
C GLU A 60 10.55 27.93 8.40
N GLU A 61 10.12 28.71 7.40
CA GLU A 61 10.47 28.45 5.99
C GLU A 61 11.93 28.83 5.72
N LYS A 62 12.35 30.01 6.22
CA LYS A 62 13.70 30.51 6.03
C LYS A 62 14.70 30.01 7.07
N ARG A 63 14.19 29.46 8.18
CA ARG A 63 14.96 29.06 9.36
C ARG A 63 15.83 30.19 9.93
N GLU A 64 15.30 31.41 9.91
CA GLU A 64 15.98 32.63 10.36
C GLU A 64 15.04 33.44 11.24
N PHE A 65 15.64 34.29 12.09
CA PHE A 65 14.92 35.30 12.84
C PHE A 65 14.74 36.56 11.99
N ILE A 66 13.50 36.96 11.81
CA ILE A 66 13.13 38.16 11.05
C ILE A 66 12.68 39.23 12.01
N GLU A 67 13.17 40.48 11.80
CA GLU A 67 12.71 41.65 12.54
C GLU A 67 11.18 41.85 12.31
N CYS A 68 10.46 42.14 13.37
CA CYS A 68 9.02 42.29 13.34
C CYS A 68 8.51 43.31 14.36
N ASP A 69 7.22 43.62 14.30
CA ASP A 69 6.56 44.46 15.31
C ASP A 69 6.47 43.72 16.65
N ILE A 70 6.46 44.47 17.78
CA ILE A 70 6.37 43.93 19.14
C ILE A 70 5.22 42.90 19.29
N VAL A 71 4.05 43.21 18.69
CA VAL A 71 2.87 42.35 18.78
C VAL A 71 3.11 41.00 18.10
N LEU A 72 3.86 40.95 16.99
CA LEU A 72 4.20 39.74 16.27
C LEU A 72 5.31 38.92 16.92
N ALA A 73 6.14 39.53 17.73
CA ALA A 73 7.18 38.85 18.51
C ALA A 73 6.59 38.09 19.71
N ILE A 74 5.43 38.53 20.22
CA ILE A 74 4.76 37.88 21.37
C ILE A 74 4.09 36.60 20.92
N LYS A 75 4.50 35.46 21.50
CA LYS A 75 3.94 34.14 21.27
C LYS A 75 3.36 33.55 22.54
N GLN A 76 2.36 32.69 22.42
CA GLN A 76 1.85 31.88 23.52
C GLN A 76 2.78 30.69 23.78
N PHE A 77 2.80 30.20 25.02
CA PHE A 77 3.49 28.95 25.32
C PHE A 77 2.86 27.81 24.54
N PRO A 78 3.65 26.87 24.04
CA PRO A 78 3.09 25.63 23.52
C PRO A 78 2.40 24.86 24.67
N VAL A 79 1.20 24.37 24.42
CA VAL A 79 0.42 23.63 25.42
C VAL A 79 0.13 22.24 24.89
N ALA A 80 0.81 21.24 25.43
CA ALA A 80 0.41 19.85 25.21
C ALA A 80 -0.59 19.45 26.30
N ARG A 81 -1.82 19.14 25.89
CA ARG A 81 -2.89 18.68 26.78
C ARG A 81 -2.67 17.23 27.19
N ASP A 82 -3.46 16.74 28.15
CA ASP A 82 -3.51 15.30 28.44
C ASP A 82 -3.88 14.51 27.18
N GLY A 83 -3.16 13.42 26.91
CA GLY A 83 -3.32 12.65 25.68
C GLY A 83 -2.63 13.25 24.44
N SER A 84 -1.86 14.33 24.58
CA SER A 84 -1.02 14.91 23.53
C SER A 84 0.47 14.87 23.96
N TYR A 85 1.37 15.08 23.03
CA TYR A 85 2.80 15.22 23.32
C TYR A 85 3.39 16.38 22.54
N LEU A 86 4.50 16.88 23.03
CA LEU A 86 5.23 17.97 22.43
C LEU A 86 6.59 17.44 21.94
N VAL A 87 6.87 17.64 20.66
CA VAL A 87 8.19 17.39 20.08
C VAL A 87 8.98 18.67 20.20
N LEU A 88 10.01 18.66 21.05
CA LEU A 88 10.93 19.77 21.25
C LEU A 88 12.22 19.52 20.46
N GLU A 89 12.53 20.39 19.50
CA GLU A 89 13.80 20.39 18.79
C GLU A 89 14.75 21.39 19.47
N ASN A 90 16.02 21.04 19.53
CA ASN A 90 17.08 21.80 20.18
C ASN A 90 16.82 22.06 21.69
N PRO A 91 16.65 21.00 22.51
CA PRO A 91 16.46 21.18 23.95
C PRO A 91 17.66 21.90 24.58
N ALA A 92 17.44 22.60 25.70
CA ALA A 92 18.53 23.15 26.49
C ALA A 92 19.35 22.00 27.10
N ARG A 93 20.68 22.16 27.18
CA ARG A 93 21.59 21.13 27.71
C ARG A 93 21.26 20.73 29.14
N ASP A 94 20.81 21.69 29.97
CA ASP A 94 20.43 21.49 31.36
C ASP A 94 18.92 21.21 31.55
N ASP A 95 18.16 20.97 30.48
CA ASP A 95 16.69 20.80 30.45
C ASP A 95 15.95 21.99 31.13
N ARG A 96 16.55 23.17 31.18
CA ARG A 96 15.98 24.37 31.80
C ARG A 96 15.15 25.15 30.80
N HIS A 97 14.06 25.71 31.30
CA HIS A 97 13.22 26.63 30.53
C HIS A 97 13.49 28.09 30.96
N PRO A 98 13.23 29.08 30.07
CA PRO A 98 13.32 30.48 30.41
C PRO A 98 12.45 30.80 31.64
N LYS A 99 13.00 31.60 32.56
CA LYS A 99 12.27 32.06 33.76
C LYS A 99 11.48 33.33 33.46
N GLN A 100 10.53 33.66 34.32
CA GLN A 100 9.80 34.92 34.26
C GLN A 100 10.76 36.09 34.24
N GLY A 101 10.54 37.09 33.36
CA GLY A 101 11.38 38.22 33.13
C GLY A 101 12.27 38.10 31.91
N ALA A 102 13.30 38.87 31.80
CA ALA A 102 14.26 38.80 30.70
C ALA A 102 15.32 37.72 30.98
N SER A 103 15.41 36.76 30.08
CA SER A 103 16.44 35.70 30.10
C SER A 103 17.38 35.90 28.91
N GLY A 104 18.68 35.69 29.15
CA GLY A 104 19.70 35.72 28.08
C GLY A 104 19.63 34.51 27.16
N MET A 105 20.78 34.16 26.60
CA MET A 105 20.98 32.99 25.78
C MET A 105 21.33 31.79 26.67
N GLU A 106 20.82 30.61 26.30
CA GLU A 106 21.16 29.33 26.94
C GLU A 106 21.85 28.42 25.92
N GLU A 107 22.68 27.49 26.39
CA GLU A 107 23.29 26.48 25.52
C GLU A 107 22.27 25.43 25.13
N LEU A 108 22.06 25.28 23.82
CA LEU A 108 21.14 24.32 23.25
C LEU A 108 21.88 23.13 22.63
N ASP A 109 21.29 21.95 22.72
CA ASP A 109 21.75 20.75 22.01
C ASP A 109 21.14 20.75 20.60
N TYR A 110 21.79 21.43 19.67
CA TYR A 110 21.32 21.56 18.30
C TYR A 110 21.20 20.21 17.57
N GLY A 111 20.05 19.99 16.94
CA GLY A 111 19.75 18.77 16.19
C GLY A 111 19.20 17.63 17.05
N ARG A 112 19.17 17.78 18.38
CA ARG A 112 18.51 16.82 19.27
C ARG A 112 17.01 17.08 19.30
N LYS A 113 16.22 15.97 19.35
CA LYS A 113 14.77 15.99 19.51
C LYS A 113 14.38 15.26 20.78
N VAL A 114 13.41 15.81 21.52
CA VAL A 114 12.87 15.20 22.73
C VAL A 114 11.35 15.20 22.64
N ASN A 115 10.74 14.06 22.95
CA ASN A 115 9.28 13.92 23.02
C ASN A 115 8.84 14.08 24.47
N ILE A 116 8.06 15.11 24.76
CA ILE A 116 7.58 15.42 26.11
C ILE A 116 6.08 15.14 26.16
N ARG A 117 5.69 14.21 27.04
CA ARG A 117 4.29 13.84 27.24
C ARG A 117 3.53 14.96 27.96
N GLY A 118 2.30 15.28 27.51
CA GLY A 118 1.38 16.14 28.24
C GLY A 118 0.79 15.52 29.51
N PRO A 119 0.24 16.34 30.42
CA PRO A 119 0.02 17.77 30.28
C PRO A 119 1.27 18.59 30.58
N VAL A 120 1.70 19.46 29.68
CA VAL A 120 2.89 20.29 29.84
C VAL A 120 2.73 21.64 29.10
N THR A 121 3.29 22.69 29.67
CA THR A 121 3.39 24.02 29.06
C THR A 121 4.61 24.76 29.63
N PHE A 122 5.41 25.36 28.78
CA PHE A 122 6.60 26.12 29.18
C PHE A 122 7.01 27.10 28.07
N PRO A 123 7.74 28.17 28.41
CA PRO A 123 8.32 29.06 27.42
C PRO A 123 9.51 28.42 26.72
N LEU A 124 9.76 28.84 25.48
CA LEU A 124 10.85 28.36 24.66
C LEU A 124 12.03 29.31 24.65
N TRP A 125 13.25 28.79 24.62
CA TRP A 125 14.43 29.56 24.27
C TRP A 125 14.42 29.95 22.79
N ALA A 126 15.20 30.96 22.42
CA ALA A 126 15.46 31.25 21.02
C ALA A 126 16.06 29.99 20.34
N ASP A 127 15.71 29.72 19.10
CA ASP A 127 16.08 28.52 18.31
C ASP A 127 15.47 27.20 18.78
N GLN A 128 14.66 27.19 19.83
CA GLN A 128 13.86 26.03 20.14
C GLN A 128 12.56 26.00 19.31
N ILE A 129 12.26 24.84 18.72
CA ILE A 129 11.04 24.63 17.98
C ILE A 129 10.20 23.58 18.74
N ALA A 130 8.94 23.92 19.03
CA ALA A 130 8.03 23.03 19.72
C ALA A 130 6.81 22.75 18.83
N LYS A 131 6.58 21.49 18.54
CA LYS A 131 5.41 21.02 17.79
C LYS A 131 4.53 20.16 18.68
N VAL A 132 3.29 20.58 18.88
CA VAL A 132 2.31 19.81 19.67
C VAL A 132 1.57 18.86 18.74
N ILE A 133 1.62 17.57 19.08
CA ILE A 133 0.97 16.50 18.31
C ILE A 133 -0.02 15.76 19.24
N PRO A 134 -1.26 15.52 18.81
CA PRO A 134 -2.18 14.68 19.56
C PRO A 134 -1.67 13.25 19.60
N GLY A 135 -1.90 12.56 20.71
CA GLY A 135 -1.63 11.12 20.81
C GLY A 135 -2.47 10.33 19.80
N HIS A 136 -1.95 9.22 19.35
CA HIS A 136 -2.51 8.44 18.27
C HIS A 136 -3.46 7.37 18.80
N ASN A 137 -4.76 7.52 18.52
CA ASN A 137 -5.78 6.49 18.79
C ASN A 137 -5.82 5.53 17.61
N LEU A 138 -5.81 4.24 17.89
CA LEU A 138 -5.81 3.18 16.88
C LEU A 138 -7.02 2.26 17.06
N LYS A 139 -7.71 1.99 15.96
CA LYS A 139 -8.68 0.91 15.86
C LYS A 139 -7.96 -0.37 15.45
N SER A 140 -8.62 -1.52 15.61
CA SER A 140 -8.03 -2.83 15.29
C SER A 140 -7.55 -2.97 13.84
N ASN A 141 -8.09 -2.18 12.92
CA ASN A 141 -7.71 -2.17 11.51
C ASN A 141 -6.85 -0.95 11.13
N GLU A 142 -6.25 -0.30 12.11
CA GLU A 142 -5.38 0.86 11.90
C GLU A 142 -3.97 0.56 12.45
N TYR A 143 -2.99 1.26 11.94
CA TYR A 143 -1.59 1.11 12.38
C TYR A 143 -0.81 2.42 12.21
N LEU A 144 0.31 2.50 12.92
CA LEU A 144 1.30 3.56 12.77
C LEU A 144 2.59 2.99 12.21
N LEU A 145 3.24 3.76 11.36
CA LEU A 145 4.61 3.52 10.97
C LEU A 145 5.50 4.45 11.77
N VAL A 146 6.42 3.89 12.55
CA VAL A 146 7.36 4.64 13.38
C VAL A 146 8.78 4.37 12.91
N ARG A 147 9.66 5.35 13.09
CA ARG A 147 11.09 5.27 12.76
C ARG A 147 11.93 5.60 13.98
N VAL A 148 12.96 4.81 14.19
CA VAL A 148 13.98 5.07 15.21
C VAL A 148 14.96 6.09 14.65
N TYR A 149 15.06 7.27 15.27
CA TYR A 149 16.03 8.30 14.89
C TYR A 149 17.24 8.34 15.82
N ASN A 150 17.12 7.81 17.02
CA ASN A 150 18.21 7.70 17.98
C ASN A 150 18.04 6.41 18.79
N GLU A 151 18.99 5.48 18.62
CA GLU A 151 18.96 4.16 19.25
C GLU A 151 19.10 4.22 20.76
N ASP A 152 20.09 4.98 21.27
CA ASP A 152 20.38 5.07 22.71
C ASP A 152 19.19 5.63 23.49
N GLU A 153 18.59 6.71 22.95
CA GLU A 153 17.40 7.33 23.54
C GLU A 153 16.18 6.43 23.41
N ALA A 154 16.02 5.72 22.30
CA ALA A 154 14.92 4.80 22.09
C ALA A 154 14.97 3.62 23.05
N ILE A 155 16.14 3.01 23.27
CA ILE A 155 16.34 1.91 24.22
C ILE A 155 16.08 2.38 25.66
N LYS A 156 16.60 3.56 26.03
CA LYS A 156 16.43 4.14 27.36
C LYS A 156 14.97 4.46 27.69
N ASN A 157 14.26 5.03 26.74
CA ASN A 157 12.90 5.55 26.95
C ASN A 157 11.80 4.61 26.43
N TRP A 158 12.14 3.42 25.93
CA TRP A 158 11.16 2.48 25.41
C TRP A 158 10.05 2.14 26.41
N THR A 159 10.39 2.01 27.69
CA THR A 159 9.45 1.71 28.75
C THR A 159 8.53 2.88 29.10
N GLU A 160 8.86 4.10 28.66
CA GLU A 160 8.06 5.31 28.88
C GLU A 160 6.98 5.51 27.79
N ALA A 161 7.02 4.68 26.71
CA ALA A 161 6.00 4.71 25.67
C ALA A 161 4.62 4.52 26.27
N VAL A 162 3.68 5.41 25.96
CA VAL A 162 2.30 5.27 26.42
C VAL A 162 1.56 4.29 25.53
N ILE A 163 1.60 3.04 25.91
CA ILE A 163 0.93 1.94 25.23
C ILE A 163 -0.26 1.50 26.10
N LYS A 164 -1.48 1.72 25.61
CA LYS A 164 -2.67 1.13 26.22
C LYS A 164 -3.05 -0.09 25.39
N PRO A 165 -2.96 -1.32 25.93
CA PRO A 165 -3.39 -2.51 25.23
C PRO A 165 -4.90 -2.43 24.93
N GLN A 166 -5.28 -2.93 23.76
CA GLN A 166 -6.68 -3.04 23.41
C GLN A 166 -7.36 -4.03 24.36
N SER A 167 -8.43 -3.62 25.04
CA SER A 167 -9.21 -4.53 25.86
C SER A 167 -9.85 -5.57 24.93
N SER A 168 -9.43 -6.82 25.06
CA SER A 168 -10.14 -7.94 24.44
C SER A 168 -11.60 -7.92 24.90
N PRO A 169 -12.58 -8.16 23.99
CA PRO A 169 -13.96 -8.29 24.44
C PRO A 169 -14.01 -9.42 25.47
N VAL A 170 -14.39 -9.07 26.70
CA VAL A 170 -14.57 -10.04 27.77
C VAL A 170 -15.75 -10.91 27.34
N ASN A 171 -15.48 -12.16 26.99
CA ASN A 171 -16.49 -13.19 26.92
C ASN A 171 -17.04 -13.32 28.35
N ILE A 172 -18.19 -12.74 28.58
CA ILE A 172 -18.98 -13.03 29.76
C ILE A 172 -19.57 -14.42 29.54
N GLU A 173 -18.78 -15.45 29.84
CA GLU A 173 -19.35 -16.76 30.13
C GLU A 173 -20.05 -16.65 31.47
N GLU A 174 -21.36 -16.69 31.40
CA GLU A 174 -22.22 -16.88 32.57
C GLU A 174 -21.78 -18.14 33.32
N LYS A 175 -21.12 -17.94 34.47
CA LYS A 175 -20.95 -19.02 35.43
C LYS A 175 -22.28 -19.24 36.15
N GLU A 176 -23.01 -20.27 35.70
CA GLU A 176 -24.03 -20.87 36.53
C GLU A 176 -23.38 -21.46 37.78
N ASP A 177 -23.86 -20.98 38.92
CA ASP A 177 -23.56 -21.51 40.24
C ASP A 177 -23.97 -22.98 40.33
N LYS A 178 -23.00 -23.84 40.63
CA LYS A 178 -23.21 -25.13 41.27
C LYS A 178 -22.27 -25.25 42.46
N GLU A 179 -22.83 -25.01 43.62
CA GLU A 179 -22.30 -25.54 44.89
C GLU A 179 -22.39 -27.05 44.86
N GLU A 180 -21.31 -27.74 45.24
CA GLU A 180 -21.29 -28.84 46.19
C GLU A 180 -19.90 -29.43 46.43
N LYS A 181 -19.51 -29.29 47.71
CA LYS A 181 -18.80 -30.24 48.61
C LYS A 181 -17.65 -31.12 48.09
N GLY A 182 -16.48 -30.85 48.65
CA GLY A 182 -15.70 -31.73 49.57
C GLY A 182 -14.99 -32.91 48.94
N GLU A 183 -13.69 -32.92 49.00
CA GLU A 183 -12.80 -33.79 49.74
C GLU A 183 -11.34 -33.70 49.27
N GLU A 184 -10.48 -33.60 50.23
CA GLU A 184 -9.04 -33.58 50.12
C GLU A 184 -8.48 -34.88 49.44
N LYS A 185 -7.50 -34.70 48.54
CA LYS A 185 -6.35 -35.61 48.49
C LYS A 185 -5.20 -34.96 47.73
N ASP A 186 -4.10 -34.86 48.45
CA ASP A 186 -2.75 -34.55 47.95
C ASP A 186 -2.37 -35.33 46.69
N ASN A 187 -1.93 -34.62 45.68
CA ASN A 187 -0.91 -35.14 44.76
C ASN A 187 -0.11 -33.97 44.18
N VAL A 188 1.13 -33.95 44.63
CA VAL A 188 2.19 -33.08 44.16
C VAL A 188 2.58 -33.55 42.77
N GLU A 189 2.06 -32.94 41.76
CA GLU A 189 2.63 -32.98 40.41
C GLU A 189 3.16 -31.60 40.05
N LYS A 190 4.48 -31.55 39.90
CA LYS A 190 5.23 -30.43 39.35
C LYS A 190 4.69 -30.10 37.97
N LYS A 191 3.84 -29.05 37.89
CA LYS A 191 3.63 -28.36 36.64
C LYS A 191 4.85 -27.51 36.37
N GLU A 192 5.66 -27.92 35.41
CA GLU A 192 6.59 -27.06 34.73
C GLU A 192 5.84 -25.81 34.26
N GLN A 193 6.13 -24.69 34.89
CA GLN A 193 5.74 -23.39 34.41
C GLN A 193 6.44 -23.20 33.08
N LYS A 194 5.71 -23.37 31.99
CA LYS A 194 6.12 -22.78 30.70
C LYS A 194 6.34 -21.29 30.96
N GLU A 195 7.60 -20.89 30.95
CA GLU A 195 7.97 -19.49 30.85
C GLU A 195 7.18 -18.94 29.66
N VAL A 196 6.26 -18.03 29.95
CA VAL A 196 5.62 -17.20 28.93
C VAL A 196 6.76 -16.42 28.31
N ASP A 197 7.07 -16.71 27.05
CA ASP A 197 8.04 -16.01 26.24
C ASP A 197 7.79 -14.50 26.42
N LYS A 198 8.73 -13.85 27.10
CA LYS A 198 8.77 -12.39 27.14
C LYS A 198 8.87 -11.95 25.70
N PRO A 199 7.99 -11.04 25.22
CA PRO A 199 8.06 -10.54 23.85
C PRO A 199 9.50 -10.09 23.59
N ALA A 200 10.10 -10.64 22.55
CA ALA A 200 11.44 -10.27 22.11
C ALA A 200 11.51 -8.74 22.01
N LYS A 201 12.52 -8.13 22.64
CA LYS A 201 12.69 -6.68 22.55
C LYS A 201 12.77 -6.32 21.07
N PRO A 202 11.97 -5.33 20.62
CA PRO A 202 12.04 -4.92 19.23
C PRO A 202 13.45 -4.42 18.92
N ASP A 203 13.91 -4.66 17.71
CA ASP A 203 15.18 -4.15 17.22
C ASP A 203 15.05 -2.63 17.00
N LEU A 204 15.71 -1.84 17.84
CA LEU A 204 15.64 -0.38 17.87
C LEU A 204 16.86 0.29 17.21
N THR A 205 17.50 -0.39 16.26
CA THR A 205 18.62 0.18 15.50
C THR A 205 18.21 1.47 14.79
N THR A 206 19.08 2.47 14.80
CA THR A 206 18.83 3.78 14.15
C THR A 206 18.48 3.60 12.66
N GLY A 207 17.41 4.24 12.21
CA GLY A 207 16.89 4.17 10.84
C GLY A 207 15.84 3.07 10.64
N LYS A 208 15.73 2.11 11.55
CA LYS A 208 14.76 1.04 11.44
C LYS A 208 13.34 1.55 11.59
N GLN A 209 12.48 1.04 10.75
CA GLN A 209 11.05 1.30 10.80
C GLN A 209 10.32 0.15 11.49
N LEU A 210 9.33 0.48 12.32
CA LEU A 210 8.51 -0.47 13.06
C LEU A 210 7.03 -0.14 12.83
N ILE A 211 6.19 -1.18 12.93
CA ILE A 211 4.74 -1.02 12.82
C ILE A 211 4.11 -1.22 14.19
N ILE A 212 3.31 -0.24 14.60
CA ILE A 212 2.48 -0.33 15.80
C ILE A 212 1.05 -0.63 15.35
N LYS A 213 0.59 -1.85 15.62
CA LYS A 213 -0.72 -2.32 15.16
C LYS A 213 -1.82 -1.99 16.15
N GLY A 214 -2.96 -1.55 15.65
CA GLY A 214 -4.16 -1.29 16.46
C GLY A 214 -4.77 -2.55 17.10
N THR A 215 -4.37 -3.74 16.68
CA THR A 215 -4.73 -5.00 17.34
C THR A 215 -4.05 -5.19 18.69
N GLU A 216 -2.88 -4.56 18.87
CA GLU A 216 -2.05 -4.70 20.08
C GLU A 216 -2.16 -3.46 20.98
N VAL A 217 -2.34 -2.28 20.35
CA VAL A 217 -2.28 -0.98 21.01
C VAL A 217 -3.48 -0.13 20.61
N SER A 218 -4.22 0.40 21.58
CA SER A 218 -5.35 1.30 21.31
C SER A 218 -4.99 2.79 21.34
N PHE A 219 -3.88 3.13 22.02
CA PHE A 219 -3.41 4.50 22.14
C PHE A 219 -1.89 4.53 22.27
N TYR A 220 -1.24 5.37 21.46
CA TYR A 220 0.21 5.43 21.39
C TYR A 220 0.74 6.87 21.43
N ILE A 221 1.78 7.09 22.23
CA ILE A 221 2.63 8.28 22.22
C ILE A 221 4.08 7.78 22.05
N PRO A 222 4.83 8.24 21.05
CA PRO A 222 6.20 7.81 20.83
C PRO A 222 7.12 8.33 21.96
N PRO A 223 8.01 7.48 22.49
CA PRO A 223 9.06 7.92 23.41
C PRO A 223 10.13 8.71 22.65
N THR A 224 10.99 9.44 23.39
CA THR A 224 12.17 10.07 22.81
C THR A 224 13.05 9.02 22.12
N GLY A 225 13.55 9.33 20.92
CA GLY A 225 14.31 8.41 20.07
C GLY A 225 13.47 7.82 18.94
N ILE A 226 12.14 7.94 19.00
CA ILE A 226 11.20 7.42 18.00
C ILE A 226 10.29 8.53 17.49
N GLU A 227 10.09 8.57 16.19
CA GLU A 227 9.14 9.47 15.54
C GLU A 227 8.06 8.68 14.76
N VAL A 228 6.86 9.23 14.71
CA VAL A 228 5.77 8.69 13.89
C VAL A 228 5.83 9.32 12.51
N LEU A 229 5.88 8.49 11.47
CA LEU A 229 5.96 8.94 10.09
C LEU A 229 4.56 9.26 9.54
N PRO A 230 4.30 10.50 9.11
CA PRO A 230 3.05 10.83 8.46
C PRO A 230 2.95 10.17 7.08
N GLU A 231 1.74 9.93 6.61
CA GLU A 231 1.45 9.59 5.23
C GLU A 231 1.54 10.85 4.33
N ILE A 232 1.49 10.67 3.02
CA ILE A 232 1.55 11.78 2.04
C ILE A 232 0.46 12.83 2.32
N ASP A 233 -0.69 12.40 2.82
CA ASP A 233 -1.83 13.26 3.20
C ASP A 233 -1.65 13.99 4.55
N GLY A 234 -0.51 13.81 5.22
CA GLY A 234 -0.22 14.40 6.53
C GLY A 234 -0.86 13.67 7.70
N ASN A 235 -1.59 12.59 7.48
CA ASN A 235 -2.16 11.76 8.52
C ASN A 235 -1.11 10.81 9.09
N PHE A 236 -1.11 10.61 10.41
CA PHE A 236 -0.20 9.66 11.06
C PHE A 236 -0.77 8.24 11.08
N VAL A 237 -2.10 8.13 11.24
CA VAL A 237 -2.79 6.85 11.35
C VAL A 237 -3.10 6.31 9.96
N ARG A 238 -2.60 5.10 9.68
CA ARG A 238 -2.79 4.39 8.43
C ARG A 238 -3.81 3.27 8.58
N ARG A 239 -4.48 2.91 7.50
CA ARG A 239 -5.48 1.85 7.51
C ARG A 239 -4.94 0.56 6.92
N ALA A 240 -5.09 -0.53 7.67
CA ALA A 240 -4.86 -1.88 7.21
C ALA A 240 -5.95 -2.31 6.21
N VAL A 241 -5.66 -3.29 5.40
CA VAL A 241 -6.61 -3.87 4.47
C VAL A 241 -7.35 -5.02 5.14
N THR A 242 -8.65 -4.87 5.35
CA THR A 242 -9.51 -5.95 5.85
C THR A 242 -10.05 -6.73 4.67
N LEU A 243 -9.71 -8.02 4.61
CA LEU A 243 -10.13 -8.95 3.57
C LEU A 243 -11.31 -9.78 4.04
N GLU A 244 -12.32 -9.91 3.21
CA GLU A 244 -13.42 -10.85 3.36
C GLU A 244 -13.05 -12.22 2.80
N ARG A 245 -13.94 -13.20 2.97
CA ARG A 245 -13.83 -14.48 2.26
C ARG A 245 -13.85 -14.19 0.76
N LEU A 246 -13.08 -14.92 -0.01
CA LEU A 246 -12.90 -14.73 -1.47
C LEU A 246 -12.15 -13.45 -1.87
N GLU A 247 -11.72 -12.63 -0.93
CA GLU A 247 -10.82 -11.52 -1.21
C GLU A 247 -9.36 -11.90 -0.89
N TYR A 248 -8.44 -11.29 -1.58
CA TYR A 248 -7.00 -11.34 -1.29
C TYR A 248 -6.36 -10.00 -1.58
N CYS A 249 -5.18 -9.76 -1.04
CA CYS A 249 -4.34 -8.62 -1.40
C CYS A 249 -2.94 -9.09 -1.78
N ILE A 250 -2.24 -8.23 -2.48
CA ILE A 250 -0.87 -8.45 -2.92
C ILE A 250 -0.02 -7.34 -2.33
N LEU A 251 1.03 -7.74 -1.62
CA LEU A 251 2.05 -6.86 -1.06
C LEU A 251 3.32 -7.04 -1.89
N LEU A 252 3.97 -5.94 -2.20
CA LEU A 252 5.23 -5.89 -2.94
C LEU A 252 6.31 -5.37 -2.00
N ASP A 253 7.37 -6.13 -1.83
CA ASP A 253 8.56 -5.73 -1.09
C ASP A 253 9.54 -4.92 -1.97
N GLU A 254 10.51 -4.24 -1.35
CA GLU A 254 11.57 -3.47 -2.03
C GLU A 254 12.43 -4.36 -2.95
N ASP A 255 12.58 -5.64 -2.64
CA ASP A 255 13.30 -6.63 -3.45
C ASP A 255 12.50 -7.14 -4.67
N GLY A 256 11.24 -6.71 -4.81
CA GLY A 256 10.36 -7.12 -5.90
C GLY A 256 9.59 -8.41 -5.66
N ASN A 257 9.71 -9.01 -4.48
CA ASN A 257 8.94 -10.19 -4.10
C ASN A 257 7.49 -9.83 -3.80
N LYS A 258 6.56 -10.68 -4.19
CA LYS A 258 5.13 -10.48 -3.97
C LYS A 258 4.62 -11.44 -2.91
N ARG A 259 3.98 -10.90 -1.89
CA ARG A 259 3.31 -11.69 -0.85
C ARG A 259 1.80 -11.65 -1.05
N TYR A 260 1.19 -12.80 -1.27
CA TYR A 260 -0.25 -12.95 -1.44
C TYR A 260 -0.91 -13.34 -0.12
N VAL A 261 -1.84 -12.54 0.36
CA VAL A 261 -2.57 -12.79 1.61
C VAL A 261 -4.04 -13.01 1.31
N LYS A 262 -4.56 -14.18 1.72
CA LYS A 262 -5.96 -14.59 1.53
C LYS A 262 -6.81 -14.14 2.71
N GLY A 263 -8.08 -13.75 2.46
CA GLY A 263 -9.07 -13.52 3.49
C GLY A 263 -9.71 -14.80 4.05
N PRO A 264 -10.39 -14.72 5.22
CA PRO A 264 -10.63 -13.50 5.98
C PRO A 264 -9.43 -13.10 6.85
N ALA A 265 -8.95 -11.88 6.74
CA ALA A 265 -7.81 -11.38 7.52
C ALA A 265 -7.77 -9.84 7.55
N VAL A 266 -7.13 -9.29 8.57
CA VAL A 266 -6.69 -7.89 8.57
C VAL A 266 -5.21 -7.86 8.26
N VAL A 267 -4.84 -7.27 7.13
CA VAL A 267 -3.48 -7.31 6.61
C VAL A 267 -2.77 -5.99 6.88
N PHE A 268 -1.68 -6.09 7.61
CA PHE A 268 -0.75 -5.00 7.83
C PHE A 268 0.46 -5.20 6.92
N PRO A 269 0.90 -4.18 6.18
CA PRO A 269 2.13 -4.29 5.39
C PRO A 269 3.33 -4.31 6.34
N GLU A 270 4.40 -4.97 5.98
CA GLU A 270 5.68 -4.75 6.64
C GLU A 270 6.24 -3.35 6.30
N PRO A 271 7.23 -2.82 7.05
CA PRO A 271 7.74 -1.47 6.80
C PRO A 271 8.25 -1.24 5.37
N THR A 272 8.77 -2.29 4.74
CA THR A 272 9.31 -2.29 3.37
C THR A 272 8.28 -2.66 2.31
N GLU A 273 7.08 -3.12 2.73
CA GLU A 273 6.04 -3.59 1.83
C GLU A 273 5.05 -2.48 1.45
N THR A 274 4.60 -2.51 0.21
CA THR A 274 3.53 -1.66 -0.31
C THR A 274 2.41 -2.49 -0.90
N PHE A 275 1.15 -2.06 -0.72
CA PHE A 275 0.02 -2.73 -1.38
C PHE A 275 0.02 -2.44 -2.87
N ILE A 276 -0.13 -3.48 -3.70
CA ILE A 276 -0.41 -3.30 -5.12
C ILE A 276 -1.85 -2.82 -5.28
N ILE A 277 -2.02 -1.76 -6.06
CA ILE A 277 -3.31 -1.13 -6.33
C ILE A 277 -3.68 -1.36 -7.79
N GLU A 278 -4.84 -1.95 -8.03
CA GLU A 278 -5.43 -2.07 -9.38
C GLU A 278 -6.83 -1.46 -9.36
N ASN A 279 -7.15 -0.63 -10.34
CA ASN A 279 -8.44 0.06 -10.42
C ASN A 279 -8.85 0.78 -9.11
N THR A 280 -7.89 1.47 -8.45
CA THR A 280 -8.07 2.17 -7.16
C THR A 280 -8.35 1.26 -5.96
N SER A 281 -8.39 -0.06 -6.11
CA SER A 281 -8.59 -1.02 -5.04
C SER A 281 -7.28 -1.70 -4.64
N LYS A 282 -7.08 -1.88 -3.32
CA LYS A 282 -6.01 -2.69 -2.72
C LYS A 282 -6.43 -4.16 -2.58
N LYS A 283 -7.68 -4.49 -2.95
CA LYS A 283 -8.28 -5.81 -2.78
C LYS A 283 -8.59 -6.42 -4.13
N PHE A 284 -8.32 -7.68 -4.24
CA PHE A 284 -8.59 -8.51 -5.41
C PHE A 284 -9.57 -9.62 -5.02
N ARG A 285 -10.36 -10.08 -5.96
CA ARG A 285 -11.29 -11.18 -5.73
C ARG A 285 -10.72 -12.47 -6.27
N ALA A 286 -10.84 -13.55 -5.49
CA ALA A 286 -10.49 -14.90 -5.92
C ALA A 286 -11.32 -15.31 -7.13
N ILE A 287 -10.75 -16.16 -7.98
CA ILE A 287 -11.43 -16.67 -9.15
C ILE A 287 -12.32 -17.86 -8.73
N GLU A 288 -13.62 -17.66 -8.79
CA GLU A 288 -14.59 -18.72 -8.52
C GLU A 288 -14.75 -19.58 -9.78
N LEU A 289 -14.52 -20.87 -9.62
CA LEU A 289 -14.68 -21.88 -10.66
C LEU A 289 -15.87 -22.78 -10.29
N ASN A 290 -16.53 -23.28 -11.30
CA ASN A 290 -17.57 -24.29 -11.18
C ASN A 290 -17.20 -25.51 -12.03
N GLU A 291 -17.92 -26.61 -11.93
CA GLU A 291 -17.64 -27.88 -12.64
C GLU A 291 -17.51 -27.72 -14.15
N ILE A 292 -18.09 -26.66 -14.70
CA ILE A 292 -18.11 -26.35 -16.13
C ILE A 292 -17.14 -25.28 -16.54
N SER A 293 -16.23 -24.85 -15.65
CA SER A 293 -15.23 -23.82 -15.95
C SER A 293 -13.84 -24.21 -15.45
N GLY A 294 -12.83 -23.68 -16.10
CA GLY A 294 -11.42 -23.87 -15.73
C GLY A 294 -10.59 -22.66 -16.08
N ILE A 295 -9.40 -22.59 -15.50
CA ILE A 295 -8.38 -21.58 -15.78
C ILE A 295 -7.11 -22.25 -16.26
N TYR A 296 -6.41 -21.59 -17.17
CA TYR A 296 -5.13 -22.02 -17.69
C TYR A 296 -4.03 -21.20 -17.02
N VAL A 297 -3.09 -21.89 -16.36
CA VAL A 297 -2.03 -21.28 -15.58
C VAL A 297 -0.67 -21.80 -16.06
N LYS A 298 0.30 -20.91 -16.18
CA LYS A 298 1.69 -21.23 -16.43
C LYS A 298 2.51 -21.00 -15.19
N VAL A 299 3.37 -21.96 -14.85
CA VAL A 299 4.28 -21.88 -13.73
C VAL A 299 5.48 -21.01 -14.13
N ILE A 300 5.74 -19.95 -13.35
CA ILE A 300 6.83 -18.99 -13.59
C ILE A 300 7.97 -19.10 -12.59
N ALA A 301 7.77 -19.80 -11.46
CA ALA A 301 8.79 -20.13 -10.47
C ALA A 301 8.57 -21.56 -9.95
N ASP A 302 9.65 -22.26 -9.62
CA ASP A 302 9.57 -23.63 -9.08
C ASP A 302 8.90 -23.61 -7.70
N TYR A 303 7.93 -24.48 -7.48
CA TYR A 303 7.24 -24.61 -6.20
C TYR A 303 6.74 -26.04 -5.94
N GLU A 304 6.45 -26.34 -4.68
CA GLU A 304 5.75 -27.55 -4.27
C GLU A 304 4.30 -27.23 -3.88
N ASP A 305 3.36 -28.00 -4.41
CA ASP A 305 1.94 -27.84 -4.06
C ASP A 305 1.64 -28.42 -2.66
N GLU A 306 0.44 -28.13 -2.14
CA GLU A 306 -0.04 -28.64 -0.83
C GLU A 306 -0.03 -30.17 -0.74
N ASP A 307 -0.10 -30.85 -1.89
CA ASP A 307 -0.06 -32.29 -2.03
C ASP A 307 1.41 -32.85 -2.14
N GLY A 308 2.42 -32.01 -2.02
CA GLY A 308 3.84 -32.40 -2.13
C GLY A 308 4.31 -32.67 -3.57
N LYS A 309 3.54 -32.22 -4.57
CA LYS A 309 3.92 -32.34 -5.97
C LYS A 309 4.76 -31.13 -6.39
N GLY A 310 5.98 -31.39 -6.83
CA GLY A 310 6.88 -30.36 -7.38
C GLY A 310 6.45 -29.94 -8.80
N HIS A 311 6.39 -28.65 -9.02
CA HIS A 311 6.14 -28.02 -10.33
C HIS A 311 7.35 -27.18 -10.72
N LYS A 312 7.73 -27.26 -12.01
CA LYS A 312 8.89 -26.54 -12.56
C LYS A 312 8.46 -25.34 -13.40
N VAL A 313 9.37 -24.39 -13.51
CA VAL A 313 9.20 -23.25 -14.43
C VAL A 313 8.89 -23.75 -15.85
N GLY A 314 7.81 -23.22 -16.43
CA GLY A 314 7.35 -23.59 -17.75
C GLY A 314 6.25 -24.66 -17.76
N ASP A 315 5.96 -25.31 -16.63
CA ASP A 315 4.83 -26.23 -16.53
C ASP A 315 3.51 -25.49 -16.80
N GLU A 316 2.65 -26.15 -17.51
CA GLU A 316 1.33 -25.63 -17.89
C GLU A 316 0.25 -26.43 -17.14
N LEU A 317 -0.56 -25.74 -16.36
CA LEU A 317 -1.61 -26.32 -15.55
C LEU A 317 -2.98 -25.87 -16.04
N PHE A 318 -3.91 -26.80 -16.15
CA PHE A 318 -5.31 -26.49 -16.37
C PHE A 318 -6.10 -26.88 -15.12
N ILE A 319 -6.52 -25.88 -14.36
CA ILE A 319 -7.23 -26.04 -13.09
C ILE A 319 -8.71 -25.90 -13.35
N THR A 320 -9.47 -26.94 -13.07
CA THR A 320 -10.93 -26.98 -13.27
C THR A 320 -11.66 -26.81 -11.94
N GLY A 321 -12.95 -26.44 -11.99
CA GLY A 321 -13.77 -26.36 -10.78
C GLY A 321 -14.05 -27.71 -10.12
N LYS A 322 -13.74 -28.83 -10.80
CA LYS A 322 -13.74 -30.18 -10.19
C LYS A 322 -12.54 -30.36 -9.27
N ASP A 323 -11.41 -29.74 -9.60
CA ASP A 323 -10.20 -29.81 -8.80
C ASP A 323 -10.26 -28.80 -7.66
N ARG A 324 -10.57 -27.54 -7.98
CA ARG A 324 -10.68 -26.43 -7.01
C ARG A 324 -11.80 -25.46 -7.42
N MET A 325 -12.81 -25.28 -6.56
CA MET A 325 -13.90 -24.32 -6.83
C MET A 325 -13.49 -22.85 -6.65
N ILE A 326 -12.46 -22.60 -5.82
CA ILE A 326 -11.95 -21.26 -5.53
C ILE A 326 -10.45 -21.26 -5.78
N TYR A 327 -10.03 -20.43 -6.72
CA TYR A 327 -8.62 -20.26 -7.02
C TYR A 327 -8.13 -18.89 -6.56
N TYR A 328 -7.09 -18.89 -5.73
CA TYR A 328 -6.34 -17.71 -5.35
C TYR A 328 -5.06 -17.68 -6.19
N PRO A 329 -4.79 -16.58 -6.92
CA PRO A 329 -3.52 -16.41 -7.60
C PRO A 329 -2.34 -16.55 -6.64
N ARG A 330 -1.25 -17.14 -7.12
CA ARG A 330 0.01 -17.32 -6.40
C ARG A 330 1.11 -16.57 -7.12
N GLU A 331 2.22 -16.32 -6.42
CA GLU A 331 3.39 -15.68 -6.99
C GLU A 331 3.98 -16.49 -8.15
N GLU A 332 3.99 -17.80 -7.99
CA GLU A 332 4.58 -18.74 -8.95
C GLU A 332 3.70 -18.97 -10.20
N HIS A 333 2.49 -18.40 -10.23
CA HIS A 333 1.51 -18.65 -11.29
C HIS A 333 1.22 -17.41 -12.13
N ALA A 334 1.29 -17.58 -13.45
CA ALA A 334 0.78 -16.61 -14.41
C ALA A 334 -0.49 -17.16 -15.07
N ILE A 335 -1.60 -16.44 -14.98
CA ILE A 335 -2.84 -16.82 -15.66
C ILE A 335 -2.71 -16.48 -17.14
N VAL A 336 -2.90 -17.46 -17.99
CA VAL A 336 -2.88 -17.30 -19.44
C VAL A 336 -4.28 -16.92 -19.93
N LYS A 337 -4.41 -15.70 -20.45
CA LYS A 337 -5.67 -15.18 -21.00
C LYS A 337 -5.79 -15.50 -22.48
N TYR A 338 -6.98 -15.85 -22.91
CA TYR A 338 -7.34 -15.96 -24.33
C TYR A 338 -8.22 -14.76 -24.72
N GLY A 339 -7.62 -13.75 -25.33
CA GLY A 339 -8.25 -12.46 -25.52
C GLY A 339 -8.54 -11.83 -24.15
N ASP A 340 -9.76 -11.37 -23.93
CA ASP A 340 -10.20 -10.78 -22.66
C ASP A 340 -10.70 -11.81 -21.62
N GLN A 341 -10.73 -13.11 -21.98
CA GLN A 341 -11.28 -14.17 -21.12
C GLN A 341 -10.17 -14.83 -20.30
N GLU A 342 -10.35 -14.83 -18.98
CA GLU A 342 -9.48 -15.55 -18.03
C GLU A 342 -9.98 -16.98 -17.79
N LYS A 343 -11.29 -17.21 -17.96
CA LYS A 343 -11.95 -18.50 -17.71
C LYS A 343 -12.29 -19.19 -19.00
N HIS A 344 -12.05 -20.51 -19.04
CA HIS A 344 -12.50 -21.39 -20.09
C HIS A 344 -13.79 -22.07 -19.64
N PHE A 345 -14.78 -22.13 -20.50
CA PHE A 345 -16.09 -22.72 -20.20
C PHE A 345 -16.32 -24.00 -20.99
N ALA A 346 -17.01 -24.94 -20.34
CA ALA A 346 -17.48 -26.15 -20.99
C ALA A 346 -18.53 -25.82 -22.05
N VAL A 347 -18.54 -26.63 -23.11
CA VAL A 347 -19.53 -26.58 -24.16
C VAL A 347 -20.56 -27.67 -23.91
N ALA A 348 -21.84 -27.30 -23.84
CA ALA A 348 -22.92 -28.25 -23.75
C ALA A 348 -23.12 -28.96 -25.09
N ILE A 349 -23.18 -30.28 -25.05
CA ILE A 349 -23.50 -31.14 -26.21
C ILE A 349 -24.85 -31.80 -25.90
N PRO A 350 -25.94 -31.35 -26.56
CA PRO A 350 -27.28 -31.91 -26.34
C PRO A 350 -27.40 -33.38 -26.79
N VAL A 351 -28.50 -34.00 -26.37
CA VAL A 351 -28.85 -35.34 -26.83
C VAL A 351 -28.99 -35.37 -28.35
N GLY A 352 -28.35 -36.33 -28.99
CA GLY A 352 -28.38 -36.47 -30.46
C GLY A 352 -27.36 -35.59 -31.20
N GLU A 353 -26.63 -34.71 -30.49
CA GLU A 353 -25.53 -33.94 -31.06
C GLU A 353 -24.17 -34.55 -30.71
N ALA A 354 -23.15 -34.14 -31.46
CA ALA A 354 -21.76 -34.47 -31.18
C ALA A 354 -20.86 -33.32 -31.63
N ARG A 355 -19.67 -33.22 -31.00
CA ARG A 355 -18.65 -32.24 -31.34
C ARG A 355 -17.34 -32.95 -31.68
N TYR A 356 -16.63 -32.46 -32.68
CA TYR A 356 -15.29 -32.94 -32.99
C TYR A 356 -14.28 -32.18 -32.13
N VAL A 357 -13.41 -32.92 -31.46
CA VAL A 357 -12.32 -32.39 -30.63
C VAL A 357 -11.01 -32.80 -31.28
N LEU A 358 -10.21 -31.80 -31.67
CA LEU A 358 -8.88 -32.00 -32.21
C LEU A 358 -7.87 -31.95 -31.07
N HIS A 359 -7.06 -32.98 -30.90
CA HIS A 359 -5.91 -32.97 -30.03
C HIS A 359 -4.72 -32.34 -30.78
N ARG A 360 -4.30 -31.16 -30.30
CA ARG A 360 -3.32 -30.29 -31.00
C ARG A 360 -1.95 -30.95 -31.18
N LEU A 361 -1.50 -31.74 -30.19
CA LEU A 361 -0.18 -32.36 -30.19
C LEU A 361 -0.10 -33.59 -31.11
N THR A 362 -1.17 -34.40 -31.14
CA THR A 362 -1.18 -35.65 -31.93
C THR A 362 -1.87 -35.50 -33.27
N GLY A 363 -2.67 -34.44 -33.47
CA GLY A 363 -3.53 -34.28 -34.64
C GLY A 363 -4.75 -35.21 -34.68
N GLU A 364 -4.99 -35.98 -33.61
CA GLU A 364 -6.09 -36.93 -33.51
C GLU A 364 -7.43 -36.18 -33.33
N ILE A 365 -8.44 -36.60 -34.02
CA ILE A 365 -9.79 -36.05 -33.89
C ILE A 365 -10.68 -37.09 -33.19
N LYS A 366 -11.21 -36.73 -32.03
CA LYS A 366 -12.18 -37.49 -31.25
C LYS A 366 -13.60 -36.94 -31.46
N LEU A 367 -14.58 -37.81 -31.33
CA LEU A 367 -15.99 -37.44 -31.38
C LEU A 367 -16.58 -37.53 -29.97
N GLU A 368 -16.89 -36.38 -29.40
CA GLU A 368 -17.62 -36.27 -28.13
C GLU A 368 -19.12 -36.21 -28.37
N LYS A 369 -19.88 -37.17 -27.81
CA LYS A 369 -21.32 -37.32 -28.00
C LYS A 369 -22.10 -36.76 -26.83
N GLY A 370 -23.27 -36.17 -27.11
CA GLY A 370 -24.24 -35.77 -26.10
C GLY A 370 -25.12 -36.91 -25.59
N PRO A 371 -25.78 -36.72 -24.42
CA PRO A 371 -25.74 -35.51 -23.60
C PRO A 371 -24.46 -35.42 -22.77
N ASN A 372 -23.69 -34.36 -22.88
CA ASN A 372 -22.44 -34.15 -22.14
C ASN A 372 -22.11 -32.68 -22.02
N MET A 373 -21.46 -32.29 -20.90
CA MET A 373 -20.80 -31.01 -20.73
C MET A 373 -19.30 -31.23 -20.90
N PHE A 374 -18.76 -30.81 -22.03
CA PHE A 374 -17.36 -31.02 -22.36
C PHE A 374 -16.56 -29.75 -22.14
N LEU A 375 -15.59 -29.82 -21.26
CA LEU A 375 -14.62 -28.74 -21.00
C LEU A 375 -13.30 -29.11 -21.72
N PRO A 376 -13.01 -28.52 -22.88
CA PRO A 376 -11.75 -28.81 -23.58
C PRO A 376 -10.56 -28.28 -22.80
N ASP A 377 -9.49 -29.06 -22.72
CA ASP A 377 -8.20 -28.58 -22.18
C ASP A 377 -7.56 -27.62 -23.21
N PRO A 378 -7.43 -26.30 -22.87
CA PRO A 378 -6.93 -25.31 -23.82
C PRO A 378 -5.48 -25.57 -24.26
N ARG A 379 -4.72 -26.36 -23.50
CA ARG A 379 -3.33 -26.73 -23.81
C ARG A 379 -3.26 -27.70 -24.99
N THR A 380 -4.17 -28.67 -25.02
CA THR A 380 -4.09 -29.83 -25.93
C THR A 380 -5.31 -30.03 -26.80
N GLU A 381 -6.46 -29.49 -26.45
CA GLU A 381 -7.71 -29.75 -27.09
C GLU A 381 -8.40 -28.52 -27.66
N VAL A 382 -8.99 -28.64 -28.81
CA VAL A 382 -9.80 -27.59 -29.41
C VAL A 382 -11.02 -28.21 -30.11
N ILE A 383 -12.19 -27.58 -29.88
CA ILE A 383 -13.41 -27.99 -30.61
C ILE A 383 -13.33 -27.45 -32.03
N VAL A 384 -13.34 -28.35 -32.97
CA VAL A 384 -13.26 -28.03 -34.40
C VAL A 384 -14.59 -28.32 -35.11
N ARG A 385 -14.86 -27.52 -36.11
CA ARG A 385 -15.96 -27.79 -37.06
C ARG A 385 -15.39 -28.47 -38.27
N ARG A 386 -15.95 -29.65 -38.58
CA ARG A 386 -15.51 -30.38 -39.76
C ARG A 386 -16.44 -30.03 -40.91
N VAL A 387 -15.87 -29.43 -41.93
CA VAL A 387 -16.54 -29.20 -43.20
C VAL A 387 -16.29 -30.43 -44.08
N LEU A 388 -17.37 -31.11 -44.49
CA LEU A 388 -17.31 -32.28 -45.35
C LEU A 388 -17.39 -31.85 -46.81
N ASP A 389 -16.82 -32.67 -47.69
CA ASP A 389 -17.07 -32.51 -49.12
C ASP A 389 -18.60 -32.69 -49.38
N PRO A 390 -19.22 -31.84 -50.23
CA PRO A 390 -20.65 -31.91 -50.49
C PRO A 390 -21.10 -33.29 -50.97
N LYS A 391 -20.28 -34.01 -51.72
CA LYS A 391 -20.57 -35.36 -52.18
C LYS A 391 -20.57 -36.35 -51.03
N VAL A 392 -19.61 -36.21 -50.11
CA VAL A 392 -19.52 -37.05 -48.91
C VAL A 392 -20.72 -36.77 -47.98
N THR A 393 -21.11 -35.51 -47.82
CA THR A 393 -22.30 -35.14 -47.04
C THR A 393 -23.57 -35.75 -47.60
N ALA A 394 -23.77 -35.73 -48.92
CA ALA A 394 -24.92 -36.32 -49.58
C ALA A 394 -24.96 -37.84 -49.43
N ILE A 395 -23.78 -38.50 -49.40
CA ILE A 395 -23.71 -39.96 -49.19
C ILE A 395 -23.99 -40.33 -47.73
N TRP A 396 -23.46 -39.54 -46.77
CA TRP A 396 -23.64 -39.84 -45.34
C TRP A 396 -25.00 -39.49 -44.80
N PHE A 397 -25.65 -38.47 -45.39
CA PHE A 397 -26.99 -38.00 -45.01
C PHE A 397 -27.94 -37.96 -46.22
N PRO A 398 -28.25 -39.12 -46.79
CA PRO A 398 -29.11 -39.20 -48.01
C PRO A 398 -30.51 -38.67 -47.68
N GLY A 399 -30.97 -37.69 -48.46
CA GLY A 399 -32.29 -37.07 -48.28
C GLY A 399 -32.43 -36.10 -47.12
N ASN A 400 -31.36 -35.82 -46.36
CA ASN A 400 -31.35 -34.83 -45.29
C ASN A 400 -30.87 -33.49 -45.82
N GLU A 401 -31.82 -32.67 -46.32
CA GLU A 401 -31.53 -31.37 -46.90
C GLU A 401 -30.97 -30.39 -45.87
N GLU A 402 -31.39 -30.48 -44.60
CA GLU A 402 -30.87 -29.63 -43.51
C GLU A 402 -29.38 -29.87 -43.25
N ALA A 403 -28.93 -31.12 -43.23
CA ALA A 403 -27.52 -31.44 -43.03
C ALA A 403 -26.67 -30.95 -44.20
N ILE A 404 -27.16 -31.04 -45.42
CA ILE A 404 -26.49 -30.58 -46.65
C ILE A 404 -26.39 -29.04 -46.62
N GLU A 405 -27.48 -28.36 -46.30
CA GLU A 405 -27.51 -26.90 -46.21
C GLU A 405 -26.62 -26.37 -45.06
N TYR A 406 -26.63 -27.03 -43.90
CA TYR A 406 -25.75 -26.69 -42.78
C TYR A 406 -24.26 -26.80 -43.16
N ASN A 407 -23.89 -27.91 -43.81
CA ASN A 407 -22.51 -28.08 -44.29
C ASN A 407 -22.12 -27.02 -45.32
N ARG A 408 -23.05 -26.63 -46.20
CA ARG A 408 -22.84 -25.55 -47.17
C ARG A 408 -22.60 -24.19 -46.47
N ARG A 409 -23.42 -23.85 -45.47
CA ARG A 409 -23.25 -22.65 -44.65
C ARG A 409 -21.89 -22.66 -43.92
N LEU A 410 -21.44 -23.81 -43.42
CA LEU A 410 -20.11 -23.93 -42.81
C LEU A 410 -18.99 -23.70 -43.83
N MET A 411 -19.13 -24.18 -45.04
CA MET A 411 -18.19 -23.95 -46.13
C MET A 411 -18.09 -22.44 -46.47
N ASP A 412 -19.23 -21.78 -46.56
CA ASP A 412 -19.30 -20.36 -46.88
C ASP A 412 -18.70 -19.51 -45.76
N LEU A 413 -19.01 -19.83 -44.48
CA LEU A 413 -18.39 -19.16 -43.30
C LEU A 413 -16.87 -19.34 -43.24
N THR A 414 -16.38 -20.53 -43.56
CA THR A 414 -14.96 -20.83 -43.57
C THR A 414 -14.24 -20.04 -44.70
N ARG A 415 -14.92 -19.92 -45.85
CA ARG A 415 -14.42 -19.17 -47.01
C ARG A 415 -14.38 -17.65 -46.73
N ASN A 416 -15.42 -17.13 -46.10
CA ASN A 416 -15.50 -15.71 -45.73
C ASN A 416 -14.50 -15.35 -44.66
N LYS A 417 -14.34 -16.15 -43.60
CA LYS A 417 -13.33 -15.95 -42.59
C LYS A 417 -11.91 -15.92 -43.16
N ARG A 418 -11.56 -16.86 -44.04
CA ARG A 418 -10.29 -16.86 -44.75
C ARG A 418 -10.12 -15.60 -45.59
N ALA A 419 -11.16 -15.13 -46.25
CA ALA A 419 -11.11 -13.89 -47.02
C ALA A 419 -10.88 -12.65 -46.12
N GLU A 420 -11.53 -12.59 -44.95
CA GLU A 420 -11.35 -11.52 -43.98
C GLU A 420 -9.96 -11.55 -43.33
N GLU A 421 -9.44 -12.74 -42.98
CA GLU A 421 -8.09 -12.89 -42.45
C GLU A 421 -7.04 -12.44 -43.48
N PHE A 422 -7.20 -12.80 -44.75
CA PHE A 422 -6.31 -12.33 -45.83
C PHE A 422 -6.37 -10.82 -46.03
N VAL A 423 -7.54 -10.19 -45.85
CA VAL A 423 -7.69 -8.74 -45.98
C VAL A 423 -7.04 -8.03 -44.81
N THR A 424 -7.26 -8.49 -43.57
CA THR A 424 -6.65 -7.89 -42.36
C THR A 424 -5.14 -8.07 -42.35
N GLU A 425 -4.60 -9.22 -42.75
CA GLU A 425 -3.16 -9.41 -42.91
C GLU A 425 -2.60 -8.46 -43.97
N ARG A 426 -3.27 -8.33 -45.10
CA ARG A 426 -2.82 -7.46 -46.21
C ARG A 426 -2.83 -5.98 -45.81
N ASP A 427 -3.80 -5.53 -45.03
CA ASP A 427 -3.90 -4.17 -44.53
C ASP A 427 -2.89 -3.89 -43.41
N ALA A 428 -2.61 -4.86 -42.54
CA ALA A 428 -1.55 -4.81 -41.54
C ALA A 428 -0.17 -4.72 -42.21
N PHE A 429 0.09 -5.50 -43.26
CA PHE A 429 1.30 -5.42 -44.05
C PHE A 429 1.47 -4.06 -44.78
N ARG A 430 0.36 -3.51 -45.26
CA ARG A 430 0.36 -2.20 -45.91
C ARG A 430 0.69 -1.06 -44.96
N GLY A 431 0.10 -1.07 -43.75
CA GLY A 431 0.39 -0.13 -42.67
C GLY A 431 1.86 -0.21 -42.21
N LEU A 432 2.41 -1.42 -42.05
CA LEU A 432 3.81 -1.63 -41.72
C LEU A 432 4.76 -1.12 -42.82
N SER A 433 4.43 -1.34 -44.10
CA SER A 433 5.26 -0.86 -45.21
C SER A 433 5.25 0.67 -45.31
N GLU A 434 4.15 1.35 -44.96
CA GLU A 434 4.07 2.80 -44.94
C GLU A 434 4.80 3.42 -43.74
N SER A 435 4.72 2.80 -42.56
CA SER A 435 5.47 3.25 -41.38
C SER A 435 6.98 3.07 -41.55
N ILE A 436 7.42 1.99 -42.21
CA ILE A 436 8.83 1.74 -42.56
C ILE A 436 9.30 2.77 -43.58
N LYS A 437 8.52 3.10 -44.61
CA LYS A 437 8.88 4.14 -45.57
C LYS A 437 8.96 5.53 -44.92
N ALA A 438 8.10 5.85 -43.97
CA ALA A 438 8.14 7.11 -43.22
C ALA A 438 9.39 7.21 -42.32
N SER A 439 9.83 6.13 -41.72
CA SER A 439 11.09 6.12 -40.92
C SER A 439 12.37 6.19 -41.72
N TYR A 440 12.38 5.73 -42.98
CA TYR A 440 13.55 5.83 -43.87
C TYR A 440 13.63 7.15 -44.62
N SER A 441 12.61 8.00 -44.63
CA SER A 441 12.66 9.30 -45.28
C SER A 441 13.37 10.38 -44.50
N THR A 442 13.77 10.10 -43.26
CA THR A 442 14.39 11.07 -42.34
C THR A 442 15.91 10.88 -42.13
N ASP A 443 16.57 9.85 -42.69
CA ASP A 443 18.03 9.71 -42.53
C ASP A 443 18.73 9.22 -43.81
N ILE A 444 19.41 10.15 -44.40
CA ILE A 444 20.77 10.20 -45.05
C ILE A 444 21.31 8.97 -45.79
N GLY A 445 21.55 9.19 -47.08
CA GLY A 445 22.83 8.91 -47.78
C GLY A 445 23.42 7.51 -47.72
N GLY A 446 23.12 6.68 -48.70
CA GLY A 446 24.16 5.84 -49.31
C GLY A 446 24.44 4.48 -48.69
N LEU A 447 23.45 3.62 -48.57
CA LEU A 447 23.68 2.16 -48.62
C LEU A 447 22.43 1.53 -49.24
N LYS A 448 22.57 0.86 -50.34
CA LYS A 448 21.52 0.03 -50.94
C LYS A 448 21.27 -1.14 -50.00
N ALA A 449 20.29 -0.97 -49.12
CA ALA A 449 19.75 -2.08 -48.36
C ALA A 449 18.72 -2.81 -49.23
N ALA A 450 18.78 -4.13 -49.25
CA ALA A 450 17.82 -4.99 -49.91
C ALA A 450 16.41 -4.65 -49.45
N THR A 451 15.48 -4.58 -50.38
CA THR A 451 14.08 -4.23 -50.08
C THR A 451 13.47 -5.26 -49.13
N PRO A 452 12.64 -4.84 -48.16
CA PRO A 452 12.04 -5.74 -47.17
C PRO A 452 11.23 -6.92 -47.75
N GLN A 453 10.86 -6.85 -48.99
CA GLN A 453 10.12 -7.92 -49.68
C GLN A 453 10.91 -9.21 -49.87
N GLU A 454 12.24 -9.16 -49.96
CA GLU A 454 13.08 -10.36 -50.15
C GLU A 454 13.34 -11.13 -48.83
N LYS A 455 13.20 -10.49 -47.68
CA LYS A 455 13.35 -11.14 -46.36
C LYS A 455 12.09 -11.85 -45.87
N PHE A 456 10.93 -11.43 -46.31
CA PHE A 456 9.65 -12.03 -45.87
C PHE A 456 9.19 -13.20 -46.73
N ALA A 457 9.70 -13.34 -47.95
CA ALA A 457 9.38 -14.49 -48.81
C ALA A 457 10.05 -15.80 -48.32
N GLY A 458 11.11 -15.70 -47.52
CA GLY A 458 11.77 -16.86 -46.91
C GLY A 458 11.08 -17.42 -45.68
N ASP A 459 10.46 -16.54 -44.87
CA ASP A 459 9.84 -16.95 -43.58
C ASP A 459 8.41 -17.50 -43.73
N VAL A 460 7.74 -17.27 -44.85
CA VAL A 460 6.36 -17.75 -45.08
C VAL A 460 6.33 -19.19 -45.65
N MET A 461 7.49 -19.70 -46.12
CA MET A 461 7.58 -21.09 -46.63
C MET A 461 7.99 -22.13 -45.58
N GLU A 462 8.34 -21.73 -44.33
CA GLU A 462 8.72 -22.65 -43.23
C GLU A 462 7.65 -22.78 -42.12
N ARG A 463 6.39 -22.43 -42.36
CA ARG A 463 5.30 -22.70 -41.44
C ARG A 463 4.11 -23.39 -42.08
#